data_75300a5a65f577e8165ffbb12929644b
#
_entry.id   75300a5a65f577e8165ffbb12929644b
#
_cell.length_a   1.000
_cell.length_b   1.000
_cell.length_c   1.000
_cell.angle_alpha   90.00
_cell.angle_beta   90.00
_cell.angle_gamma   90.00
#
_symmetry.space_group_name_H-M   'P 1'
#
loop_
_entity.id
_entity.type
_entity.pdbx_description
1 polymer ?
#
loop_
_entity_poly.entity_id
_entity_poly.type
_entity_poly.pdbx_seq_one_letter_code
_entity_poly.pdbx_strand_id
1 'polypeptide(L)'
;MSAHTDRSSAVTVLGLGPMGRALATAFLEAGLRTTVWNRTPGRDADLVAKGAVSASSAEEAVAAAPLTVVCVVNYDASDAVLRQDAVTSALKGRTLVNLSADTPARSRDTAEWAGRHGIRYLDGAIMTPATTIGTDDAVFLHSGPEELYREHRPVL
;
A
#
# COMPACT_ATOMS: atom_id res chain seq x y z
N MET A 1 -9.61 30.56 -6.10
CA MET A 1 -9.51 29.58 -5.01
C MET A 1 -8.67 28.41 -5.52
N SER A 2 -7.39 28.39 -5.19
CA SER A 2 -6.50 27.29 -5.55
C SER A 2 -6.87 26.10 -4.68
N ALA A 3 -7.37 25.03 -5.30
CA ALA A 3 -7.50 23.75 -4.64
C ALA A 3 -6.08 23.26 -4.32
N HIS A 4 -5.64 23.45 -3.09
CA HIS A 4 -4.56 22.65 -2.52
C HIS A 4 -5.07 21.22 -2.50
N THR A 5 -4.78 20.48 -3.53
CA THR A 5 -4.97 19.03 -3.52
C THR A 5 -3.96 18.51 -2.50
N ASP A 6 -4.43 18.27 -1.31
CA ASP A 6 -3.62 17.82 -0.18
C ASP A 6 -2.97 16.48 -0.59
N ARG A 7 -1.64 16.45 -0.66
CA ARG A 7 -0.87 15.23 -0.97
C ARG A 7 -1.09 14.14 0.07
N SER A 8 -1.59 14.50 1.28
CA SER A 8 -1.94 13.55 2.34
C SER A 8 -3.16 12.68 2.00
N SER A 9 -3.92 13.02 0.94
CA SER A 9 -5.10 12.29 0.49
C SER A 9 -4.83 11.31 -0.66
N ALA A 10 -3.59 10.86 -0.84
CA ALA A 10 -3.23 9.94 -1.92
C ALA A 10 -2.64 8.65 -1.36
N VAL A 11 -3.00 7.53 -1.98
CA VAL A 11 -2.51 6.20 -1.62
C VAL A 11 -2.20 5.38 -2.87
N THR A 12 -1.17 4.55 -2.78
CA THR A 12 -0.83 3.56 -3.79
C THR A 12 -1.10 2.16 -3.26
N VAL A 13 -1.70 1.30 -4.08
CA VAL A 13 -1.91 -0.12 -3.78
C VAL A 13 -1.11 -0.97 -4.77
N LEU A 14 -0.18 -1.76 -4.24
CA LEU A 14 0.58 -2.76 -5.00
C LEU A 14 0.02 -4.15 -4.71
N GLY A 15 -0.38 -4.85 -5.76
CA GLY A 15 -1.05 -6.15 -5.69
C GLY A 15 -2.57 -6.03 -5.76
N LEU A 16 -3.13 -6.64 -6.81
CA LEU A 16 -4.55 -6.57 -7.14
C LEU A 16 -5.21 -7.96 -7.16
N GLY A 17 -4.84 -8.78 -6.19
CA GLY A 17 -5.63 -9.94 -5.81
C GLY A 17 -6.95 -9.53 -5.14
N PRO A 18 -7.78 -10.47 -4.67
CA PRO A 18 -9.09 -10.14 -4.07
C PRO A 18 -8.98 -9.11 -2.94
N MET A 19 -7.98 -9.22 -2.07
CA MET A 19 -7.79 -8.32 -0.94
C MET A 19 -7.28 -6.94 -1.38
N GLY A 20 -6.27 -6.88 -2.26
CA GLY A 20 -5.74 -5.61 -2.78
C GLY A 20 -6.79 -4.82 -3.55
N ARG A 21 -7.66 -5.50 -4.29
CA ARG A 21 -8.80 -4.87 -4.99
C ARG A 21 -9.83 -4.31 -4.01
N ALA A 22 -10.11 -5.04 -2.93
CA ALA A 22 -11.02 -4.56 -1.88
C ALA A 22 -10.46 -3.31 -1.19
N LEU A 23 -9.17 -3.29 -0.88
CA LEU A 23 -8.48 -2.12 -0.32
C LEU A 23 -8.55 -0.92 -1.27
N ALA A 24 -8.20 -1.10 -2.54
CA ALA A 24 -8.25 -0.03 -3.54
C ALA A 24 -9.65 0.52 -3.71
N THR A 25 -10.66 -0.34 -3.72
CA THR A 25 -12.07 0.07 -3.78
C THR A 25 -12.47 0.90 -2.56
N ALA A 26 -12.11 0.46 -1.35
CA ALA A 26 -12.40 1.19 -0.13
C ALA A 26 -11.75 2.58 -0.12
N PHE A 27 -10.50 2.69 -0.57
CA PHE A 27 -9.82 3.99 -0.68
C PHE A 27 -10.50 4.92 -1.69
N LEU A 28 -10.94 4.41 -2.83
CA LEU A 28 -11.69 5.20 -3.82
C LEU A 28 -13.03 5.68 -3.25
N GLU A 29 -13.77 4.81 -2.56
CA GLU A 29 -15.05 5.15 -1.93
C GLU A 29 -14.88 6.18 -0.81
N ALA A 30 -13.74 6.16 -0.11
CA ALA A 30 -13.37 7.18 0.87
C ALA A 30 -12.90 8.51 0.25
N GLY A 31 -12.87 8.61 -1.08
CA GLY A 31 -12.47 9.83 -1.80
C GLY A 31 -10.96 10.04 -1.93
N LEU A 32 -10.14 9.02 -1.65
CA LEU A 32 -8.69 9.13 -1.80
C LEU A 32 -8.26 8.98 -3.26
N ARG A 33 -7.27 9.75 -3.68
CA ARG A 33 -6.60 9.54 -4.97
C ARG A 33 -5.83 8.23 -4.90
N THR A 34 -6.31 7.21 -5.60
CA THR A 34 -5.80 5.85 -5.50
C THR A 34 -5.07 5.47 -6.79
N THR A 35 -3.78 5.20 -6.67
CA THR A 35 -2.96 4.63 -7.74
C THR A 35 -2.82 3.14 -7.50
N VAL A 36 -2.95 2.36 -8.56
CA VAL A 36 -2.88 0.89 -8.48
C VAL A 36 -1.84 0.33 -9.44
N TRP A 37 -1.22 -0.75 -9.02
CA TRP A 37 -0.31 -1.51 -9.87
C TRP A 37 -0.34 -3.00 -9.49
N ASN A 38 -0.23 -3.85 -10.50
CA ASN A 38 -0.11 -5.30 -10.34
C ASN A 38 0.92 -5.85 -11.31
N ARG A 39 1.70 -6.84 -10.87
CA ARG A 39 2.71 -7.49 -11.70
C ARG A 39 2.12 -8.10 -12.98
N THR A 40 0.93 -8.72 -12.86
CA THR A 40 0.18 -9.22 -14.03
C THR A 40 -0.70 -8.11 -14.56
N PRO A 41 -0.53 -7.66 -15.82
CA PRO A 41 -1.36 -6.62 -16.42
C PRO A 41 -2.84 -7.02 -16.54
N GLY A 42 -3.71 -6.00 -16.67
CA GLY A 42 -5.14 -6.19 -16.98
C GLY A 42 -6.02 -6.54 -15.76
N ARG A 43 -5.48 -6.44 -14.54
CA ARG A 43 -6.26 -6.68 -13.31
C ARG A 43 -6.86 -5.44 -12.68
N ASP A 44 -6.71 -4.30 -13.30
CA ASP A 44 -7.05 -2.96 -12.78
C ASP A 44 -8.22 -2.29 -13.52
N ALA A 45 -8.72 -2.88 -14.60
CA ALA A 45 -9.71 -2.24 -15.47
C ALA A 45 -10.97 -1.77 -14.74
N ASP A 46 -11.51 -2.55 -13.82
CA ASP A 46 -12.69 -2.19 -13.03
C ASP A 46 -12.38 -1.13 -11.95
N LEU A 47 -11.15 -1.11 -11.42
CA LEU A 47 -10.70 -0.07 -10.49
C LEU A 47 -10.49 1.26 -11.23
N VAL A 48 -9.94 1.21 -12.44
CA VAL A 48 -9.81 2.39 -13.31
C VAL A 48 -11.19 2.95 -13.66
N ALA A 49 -12.16 2.08 -13.97
CA ALA A 49 -13.54 2.50 -14.20
C ALA A 49 -14.18 3.19 -12.98
N LYS A 50 -13.69 2.91 -11.76
CA LYS A 50 -14.10 3.56 -10.50
C LYS A 50 -13.27 4.81 -10.16
N GLY A 51 -12.30 5.17 -10.97
CA GLY A 51 -11.47 6.36 -10.80
C GLY A 51 -10.04 6.12 -10.31
N ALA A 52 -9.58 4.88 -10.21
CA ALA A 52 -8.16 4.59 -9.91
C ALA A 52 -7.25 5.01 -11.07
N VAL A 53 -6.04 5.38 -10.74
CA VAL A 53 -4.97 5.60 -11.73
C VAL A 53 -4.14 4.32 -11.86
N SER A 54 -4.09 3.76 -13.06
CA SER A 54 -3.21 2.62 -13.35
C SER A 54 -1.80 3.11 -13.62
N ALA A 55 -0.82 2.63 -12.86
CA ALA A 55 0.58 2.93 -13.11
C ALA A 55 1.20 1.91 -14.08
N SER A 56 2.12 2.36 -14.91
CA SER A 56 2.81 1.52 -15.89
C SER A 56 3.92 0.67 -15.27
N SER A 57 4.42 1.06 -14.11
CA SER A 57 5.45 0.35 -13.34
C SER A 57 5.23 0.47 -11.84
N ALA A 58 5.85 -0.42 -11.07
CA ALA A 58 5.85 -0.33 -9.60
C ALA A 58 6.54 0.96 -9.12
N GLU A 59 7.62 1.38 -9.78
CA GLU A 59 8.33 2.63 -9.50
C GLU A 59 7.39 3.83 -9.64
N GLU A 60 6.69 3.94 -10.77
CA GLU A 60 5.71 4.99 -11.00
C GLU A 60 4.60 4.98 -9.95
N ALA A 61 4.10 3.79 -9.62
CA ALA A 61 3.06 3.63 -8.62
C ALA A 61 3.47 4.17 -7.25
N VAL A 62 4.65 3.77 -6.74
CA VAL A 62 5.11 4.22 -5.41
C VAL A 62 5.48 5.70 -5.38
N ALA A 63 5.90 6.26 -6.51
CA ALA A 63 6.20 7.69 -6.62
C ALA A 63 4.93 8.56 -6.61
N ALA A 64 3.77 7.99 -6.91
CA ALA A 64 2.50 8.72 -7.06
C ALA A 64 1.89 9.20 -5.74
N ALA A 65 2.23 8.57 -4.59
CA ALA A 65 1.62 8.86 -3.30
C ALA A 65 2.64 8.82 -2.15
N PRO A 66 2.38 9.52 -1.04
CA PRO A 66 3.23 9.45 0.17
C PRO A 66 3.07 8.12 0.92
N LEU A 67 1.97 7.41 0.71
CA LEU A 67 1.65 6.13 1.34
C LEU A 67 1.49 5.05 0.28
N THR A 68 2.23 3.95 0.42
CA THR A 68 2.08 2.73 -0.38
C THR A 68 1.64 1.58 0.51
N VAL A 69 0.58 0.90 0.10
CA VAL A 69 0.08 -0.33 0.72
C VAL A 69 0.40 -1.50 -0.21
N VAL A 70 1.09 -2.50 0.31
CA VAL A 70 1.40 -3.74 -0.41
C VAL A 70 0.53 -4.86 0.13
N CYS A 71 -0.17 -5.54 -0.76
CA CYS A 71 -1.00 -6.69 -0.44
C CYS A 71 -0.84 -7.76 -1.52
N VAL A 72 0.12 -8.64 -1.33
CA VAL A 72 0.45 -9.76 -2.22
C VAL A 72 0.46 -11.07 -1.45
N VAL A 73 0.67 -12.19 -2.13
CA VAL A 73 0.49 -13.53 -1.55
C VAL A 73 1.43 -13.82 -0.37
N ASN A 74 2.66 -13.31 -0.39
CA ASN A 74 3.67 -13.49 0.66
C ASN A 74 4.80 -12.46 0.53
N TYR A 75 5.77 -12.50 1.43
CA TYR A 75 6.92 -11.60 1.41
C TYR A 75 7.89 -11.84 0.25
N ASP A 76 7.98 -13.05 -0.29
CA ASP A 76 8.81 -13.28 -1.49
C ASP A 76 8.27 -12.51 -2.70
N ALA A 77 6.95 -12.50 -2.87
CA ALA A 77 6.30 -11.68 -3.89
C ALA A 77 6.44 -10.17 -3.63
N SER A 78 6.37 -9.76 -2.36
CA SER A 78 6.59 -8.38 -1.93
C SER A 78 8.04 -7.96 -2.20
N ASP A 79 9.02 -8.73 -1.77
CA ASP A 79 10.44 -8.45 -1.95
C ASP A 79 10.82 -8.38 -3.44
N ALA A 80 10.26 -9.25 -4.27
CA ALA A 80 10.51 -9.25 -5.72
C ALA A 80 10.13 -7.92 -6.40
N VAL A 81 9.23 -7.16 -5.81
CA VAL A 81 8.81 -5.83 -6.30
C VAL A 81 9.57 -4.73 -5.56
N LEU A 82 9.53 -4.74 -4.24
CA LEU A 82 10.00 -3.63 -3.40
C LEU A 82 11.52 -3.45 -3.39
N ARG A 83 12.27 -4.56 -3.50
CA ARG A 83 13.75 -4.56 -3.45
C ARG A 83 14.41 -4.30 -4.81
N GLN A 84 13.65 -3.95 -5.83
CA GLN A 84 14.21 -3.41 -7.07
C GLN A 84 14.76 -2.00 -6.81
N ASP A 85 15.96 -1.69 -7.31
CA ASP A 85 16.65 -0.43 -7.02
C ASP A 85 15.81 0.81 -7.32
N ALA A 86 15.08 0.82 -8.43
CA ALA A 86 14.22 1.93 -8.82
C ALA A 86 13.04 2.10 -7.84
N VAL A 87 12.41 1.00 -7.42
CA VAL A 87 11.29 1.03 -6.47
C VAL A 87 11.76 1.43 -5.08
N THR A 88 12.87 0.86 -4.61
CA THR A 88 13.49 1.22 -3.33
C THR A 88 13.83 2.70 -3.28
N SER A 89 14.43 3.24 -4.35
CA SER A 89 14.76 4.66 -4.44
C SER A 89 13.53 5.56 -4.44
N ALA A 90 12.47 5.15 -5.14
CA ALA A 90 11.21 5.91 -5.20
C ALA A 90 10.46 5.90 -3.84
N LEU A 91 10.64 4.85 -3.03
CA LEU A 91 10.06 4.75 -1.69
C LEU A 91 10.77 5.61 -0.64
N LYS A 92 11.99 6.06 -0.88
CA LYS A 92 12.76 6.84 0.09
C LYS A 92 11.97 8.06 0.58
N GLY A 93 11.88 8.21 1.90
CA GLY A 93 11.13 9.29 2.56
C GLY A 93 9.61 9.10 2.55
N ARG A 94 9.10 8.02 1.96
CA ARG A 94 7.68 7.67 1.92
C ARG A 94 7.34 6.60 2.94
N THR A 95 6.06 6.38 3.17
CA THR A 95 5.56 5.32 4.06
C THR A 95 5.16 4.10 3.25
N LEU A 96 5.64 2.96 3.70
CA LEU A 96 5.29 1.64 3.18
C LEU A 96 4.57 0.84 4.26
N VAL A 97 3.38 0.37 3.96
CA VAL A 97 2.62 -0.56 4.79
C VAL A 97 2.53 -1.90 4.07
N ASN A 98 3.11 -2.94 4.65
CA ASN A 98 3.05 -4.28 4.08
C ASN A 98 1.96 -5.10 4.79
N LEU A 99 0.88 -5.38 4.07
CA LEU A 99 -0.24 -6.19 4.54
C LEU A 99 -0.18 -7.64 4.04
N SER A 100 0.95 -8.04 3.46
CA SER A 100 1.19 -9.43 3.08
C SER A 100 1.51 -10.25 4.32
N ALA A 101 0.90 -11.42 4.48
CA ALA A 101 1.12 -12.25 5.64
C ALA A 101 2.41 -13.08 5.52
N ASP A 102 3.24 -13.08 6.57
CA ASP A 102 4.43 -13.91 6.70
C ASP A 102 4.84 -14.04 8.18
N THR A 103 6.04 -14.54 8.43
CA THR A 103 6.58 -14.74 9.78
C THR A 103 7.05 -13.43 10.43
N PRO A 104 7.09 -13.34 11.76
CA PRO A 104 7.68 -12.18 12.45
C PRO A 104 9.15 -11.92 12.08
N ALA A 105 9.92 -12.97 11.77
CA ALA A 105 11.31 -12.83 11.34
C ALA A 105 11.41 -12.09 10.00
N ARG A 106 10.55 -12.41 9.04
CA ARG A 106 10.49 -11.73 7.73
C ARG A 106 10.05 -10.27 7.88
N SER A 107 9.08 -10.02 8.75
CA SER A 107 8.64 -8.65 9.07
C SER A 107 9.80 -7.80 9.62
N ARG A 108 10.58 -8.33 10.55
CA ARG A 108 11.76 -7.64 11.10
C ARG A 108 12.84 -7.40 10.05
N ASP A 109 13.15 -8.40 9.20
CA ASP A 109 14.11 -8.22 8.09
C ASP A 109 13.66 -7.11 7.13
N THR A 110 12.38 -7.07 6.80
CA THR A 110 11.84 -6.01 5.94
C THR A 110 11.90 -4.64 6.61
N ALA A 111 11.63 -4.54 7.91
CA ALA A 111 11.76 -3.30 8.67
C ALA A 111 13.21 -2.79 8.70
N GLU A 112 14.18 -3.68 8.88
CA GLU A 112 15.61 -3.33 8.83
C GLU A 112 16.04 -2.87 7.43
N TRP A 113 15.61 -3.58 6.39
CA TRP A 113 15.84 -3.18 5.00
C TRP A 113 15.27 -1.79 4.73
N ALA A 114 14.03 -1.54 5.12
CA ALA A 114 13.37 -0.25 4.95
C ALA A 114 14.14 0.87 5.67
N GLY A 115 14.54 0.64 6.92
CA GLY A 115 15.31 1.60 7.71
C GLY A 115 16.65 1.97 7.05
N ARG A 116 17.38 0.99 6.50
CA ARG A 116 18.63 1.22 5.76
C ARG A 116 18.45 2.07 4.50
N HIS A 117 17.26 2.08 3.93
CA HIS A 117 16.94 2.83 2.70
C HIS A 117 16.13 4.10 2.93
N GLY A 118 15.95 4.51 4.19
CA GLY A 118 15.18 5.72 4.52
C GLY A 118 13.69 5.60 4.20
N ILE A 119 13.14 4.38 4.22
CA ILE A 119 11.72 4.09 4.01
C ILE A 119 11.06 3.99 5.39
N ARG A 120 9.96 4.69 5.58
CA ARG A 120 9.14 4.62 6.79
C ARG A 120 8.23 3.40 6.69
N TYR A 121 8.33 2.45 7.62
CA TYR A 121 7.74 1.13 7.47
C TYR A 121 6.78 0.76 8.59
N LEU A 122 5.61 0.27 8.21
CA LEU A 122 4.66 -0.45 9.07
C LEU A 122 4.42 -1.85 8.50
N ASP A 123 4.45 -2.84 9.37
CA ASP A 123 3.93 -4.16 9.07
C ASP A 123 2.46 -4.24 9.46
N GLY A 124 1.71 -5.14 8.83
CA GLY A 124 0.32 -5.35 9.19
C GLY A 124 -0.23 -6.67 8.73
N ALA A 125 -1.38 -6.99 9.29
CA ALA A 125 -2.16 -8.17 8.93
C ALA A 125 -3.64 -7.81 8.82
N ILE A 126 -4.29 -8.35 7.82
CA ILE A 126 -5.73 -8.22 7.61
C ILE A 126 -6.39 -9.45 8.24
N MET A 127 -7.26 -9.23 9.23
CA MET A 127 -7.87 -10.28 10.04
C MET A 127 -9.32 -10.60 9.61
N THR A 128 -9.78 -9.95 8.57
CA THR A 128 -11.16 -10.09 8.05
C THR A 128 -11.16 -10.42 6.57
N PRO A 129 -12.23 -11.04 6.03
CA PRO A 129 -12.31 -11.35 4.61
C PRO A 129 -12.42 -10.08 3.74
N ALA A 130 -12.10 -10.21 2.45
CA ALA A 130 -12.14 -9.10 1.50
C ALA A 130 -13.49 -8.39 1.43
N THR A 131 -14.58 -9.12 1.65
CA THR A 131 -15.95 -8.59 1.67
C THR A 131 -16.23 -7.63 2.82
N THR A 132 -15.40 -7.65 3.87
CA THR A 132 -15.55 -6.80 5.06
C THR A 132 -14.74 -5.50 4.94
N ILE A 133 -13.78 -5.46 4.00
CA ILE A 133 -12.93 -4.28 3.81
C ILE A 133 -13.80 -3.06 3.43
N GLY A 134 -13.53 -1.94 4.09
CA GLY A 134 -14.29 -0.70 3.91
C GLY A 134 -15.55 -0.61 4.77
N THR A 135 -15.78 -1.57 5.68
CA THR A 135 -16.87 -1.54 6.66
C THR A 135 -16.34 -1.38 8.08
N ASP A 136 -17.20 -1.06 9.04
CA ASP A 136 -16.84 -0.93 10.45
C ASP A 136 -16.41 -2.26 11.09
N ASP A 137 -16.68 -3.39 10.44
CA ASP A 137 -16.29 -4.73 10.91
C ASP A 137 -14.88 -5.14 10.42
N ALA A 138 -14.21 -4.34 9.61
CA ALA A 138 -12.86 -4.62 9.14
C ALA A 138 -11.86 -4.54 10.29
N VAL A 139 -11.00 -5.54 10.43
CA VAL A 139 -9.97 -5.60 11.46
C VAL A 139 -8.60 -5.73 10.83
N PHE A 140 -7.76 -4.75 11.11
CA PHE A 140 -6.35 -4.70 10.74
C PHE A 140 -5.49 -4.64 11.99
N LEU A 141 -4.40 -5.39 11.99
CA LEU A 141 -3.35 -5.27 13.00
C LEU A 141 -2.14 -4.60 12.38
N HIS A 142 -1.54 -3.67 13.08
CA HIS A 142 -0.33 -2.98 12.63
C HIS A 142 0.78 -3.08 13.67
N SER A 143 2.01 -3.18 13.19
CA SER A 143 3.23 -3.23 14.01
C SER A 143 4.27 -2.28 13.42
N GLY A 144 4.95 -1.52 14.28
CA GLY A 144 5.97 -0.54 13.89
C GLY A 144 5.91 0.71 14.76
N PRO A 145 6.53 1.83 14.32
CA PRO A 145 6.52 3.08 15.08
C PRO A 145 5.11 3.63 15.28
N GLU A 146 4.72 3.85 16.53
CA GLU A 146 3.38 4.33 16.89
C GLU A 146 3.04 5.68 16.24
N GLU A 147 4.01 6.57 16.16
CA GLU A 147 3.83 7.89 15.54
C GLU A 147 3.49 7.76 14.05
N LEU A 148 4.14 6.81 13.35
CA LEU A 148 3.88 6.55 11.96
C LEU A 148 2.46 5.97 11.75
N TYR A 149 2.04 5.08 12.63
CA TYR A 149 0.67 4.57 12.60
C TYR A 149 -0.35 5.70 12.84
N ARG A 150 -0.12 6.55 13.85
CA ARG A 150 -1.02 7.68 14.13
C ARG A 150 -1.16 8.64 12.97
N GLU A 151 -0.07 8.91 12.24
CA GLU A 151 -0.07 9.77 11.05
C GLU A 151 -1.00 9.24 9.94
N HIS A 152 -0.97 7.91 9.72
CA HIS A 152 -1.72 7.27 8.64
C HIS A 152 -3.04 6.61 9.06
N ARG A 153 -3.34 6.59 10.36
CA ARG A 153 -4.58 5.99 10.90
C ARG A 153 -5.86 6.42 10.18
N PRO A 154 -6.03 7.69 9.75
CA PRO A 154 -7.25 8.09 9.03
C PRO A 154 -7.43 7.39 7.68
N VAL A 155 -6.37 6.79 7.13
CA VAL A 155 -6.39 6.05 5.85
C VAL A 155 -6.38 4.54 6.08
N LEU A 156 -5.74 4.07 7.15
CA LEU A 156 -5.57 2.67 7.52
C LEU A 156 -6.75 2.16 8.33
#